data_3e2bac4d61387700f79b2da20961b685
#
_entry.id   3e2bac4d61387700f79b2da20961b685
#
_cell.length_a   1.000
_cell.length_b   1.000
_cell.length_c   1.000
_cell.angle_alpha   90.00
_cell.angle_beta   90.00
_cell.angle_gamma   90.00
#
_symmetry.space_group_name_H-M   'P 1'
#
loop_
_entity.id
_entity.type
_entity.pdbx_description
1 polymer ?
#
loop_
_entity_poly.entity_id
_entity_poly.type
_entity_poly.pdbx_seq_one_letter_code
_entity_poly.pdbx_strand_id
1 'polypeptide(L)'
;MKLSFPLAAAFAAILSLSACGGGGDSGGGSTPVVNNPAALTKTDISIGTGAEAVNGARVQVNYTGWLYSAAAADFKGTKFDASQPGKPFTFVIGAVGTNESVIPGFGQGVQGMKVGGKRTILIPSSLGYGAGGVPGAIPGNTGLVFEVELVKVCGSAAC
;
A
#
# COMPACT_ATOMS: atom_id res chain seq x y z
N MET A 1 1.99 -16.52 59.35
CA MET A 1 1.03 -17.56 59.80
C MET A 1 0.51 -18.21 58.56
N LYS A 2 1.05 -19.39 58.25
CA LYS A 2 0.45 -20.73 58.24
C LYS A 2 -0.67 -20.86 57.23
N LEU A 3 -0.39 -21.53 56.11
CA LEU A 3 -0.73 -22.92 55.74
C LEU A 3 -2.26 -23.10 55.52
N SER A 4 -2.77 -23.68 54.44
CA SER A 4 -2.59 -25.07 54.04
C SER A 4 -3.27 -25.34 52.70
N PHE A 5 -2.65 -26.18 51.89
CA PHE A 5 -3.31 -27.04 50.89
C PHE A 5 -4.08 -28.19 51.61
N PRO A 6 -5.04 -28.87 50.96
CA PRO A 6 -4.77 -30.07 50.17
C PRO A 6 -5.70 -30.17 48.90
N LEU A 7 -5.26 -30.74 47.82
CA LEU A 7 -4.99 -32.10 47.36
C LEU A 7 -6.23 -32.96 47.05
N ALA A 8 -6.22 -33.45 45.81
CA ALA A 8 -6.80 -34.69 45.27
C ALA A 8 -8.30 -34.68 44.93
N ALA A 9 -8.78 -35.24 43.84
CA ALA A 9 -8.37 -36.47 43.18
C ALA A 9 -8.91 -36.54 41.74
N ALA A 10 -8.19 -37.24 40.94
CA ALA A 10 -8.41 -37.87 39.69
C ALA A 10 -9.76 -38.60 39.52
N PHE A 11 -10.31 -38.54 38.30
CA PHE A 11 -10.94 -39.72 37.70
C PHE A 11 -10.74 -39.66 36.17
N ALA A 12 -10.04 -40.67 35.71
CA ALA A 12 -9.91 -41.07 34.34
C ALA A 12 -11.19 -41.82 33.90
N ALA A 13 -11.67 -41.55 32.70
CA ALA A 13 -12.48 -42.48 31.97
C ALA A 13 -12.16 -42.38 30.49
N ILE A 14 -11.47 -43.37 30.03
CA ILE A 14 -11.19 -43.76 28.67
C ILE A 14 -12.45 -44.40 28.08
N LEU A 15 -12.79 -44.10 26.84
CA LEU A 15 -13.34 -45.02 25.82
C LEU A 15 -13.39 -44.23 24.51
N SER A 16 -12.51 -44.40 23.63
CA SER A 16 -12.27 -45.29 22.50
C SER A 16 -13.45 -45.60 21.62
N LEU A 17 -13.15 -45.55 20.41
CA LEU A 17 -13.54 -46.18 19.15
C LEU A 17 -14.23 -45.23 18.19
N SER A 18 -13.53 -45.07 17.19
CA SER A 18 -13.33 -45.72 15.89
C SER A 18 -14.28 -45.13 14.89
N ALA A 19 -13.89 -44.84 13.82
CA ALA A 19 -13.26 -45.36 12.69
C ALA A 19 -13.72 -44.70 11.42
N CYS A 20 -12.81 -44.63 10.53
CA CYS A 20 -12.92 -44.70 9.07
C CYS A 20 -13.81 -43.74 8.32
N GLY A 21 -13.14 -43.04 7.47
CA GLY A 21 -13.66 -42.49 6.27
C GLY A 21 -12.60 -41.65 5.62
N GLY A 22 -11.85 -42.29 4.71
CA GLY A 22 -10.80 -41.67 3.94
C GLY A 22 -11.28 -40.45 3.16
N GLY A 23 -10.39 -39.56 3.01
CA GLY A 23 -10.50 -38.36 2.22
C GLY A 23 -9.29 -37.51 2.54
N GLY A 24 -8.14 -37.83 1.94
CA GLY A 24 -7.00 -36.97 1.93
C GLY A 24 -7.37 -35.71 1.16
N ASP A 25 -7.56 -34.62 1.85
CA ASP A 25 -7.40 -33.29 1.33
C ASP A 25 -6.33 -32.64 2.17
N SER A 26 -5.11 -32.81 1.68
CA SER A 26 -4.00 -31.92 2.01
C SER A 26 -4.30 -30.56 1.35
N GLY A 27 -5.33 -29.91 1.81
CA GLY A 27 -5.56 -28.51 1.58
C GLY A 27 -4.52 -27.75 2.37
N GLY A 28 -3.33 -27.61 1.82
CA GLY A 28 -2.42 -26.54 2.22
C GLY A 28 -3.20 -25.25 2.07
N GLY A 29 -3.74 -24.73 3.16
CA GLY A 29 -4.32 -23.40 3.23
C GLY A 29 -3.24 -22.40 2.91
N SER A 30 -3.01 -22.17 1.62
CA SER A 30 -2.34 -20.96 1.17
C SER A 30 -3.22 -19.81 1.63
N THR A 31 -2.86 -19.17 2.72
CA THR A 31 -3.44 -17.86 3.05
C THR A 31 -3.30 -17.03 1.79
N PRO A 32 -4.39 -16.47 1.26
CA PRO A 32 -4.31 -15.67 0.04
C PRO A 32 -3.30 -14.55 0.31
N VAL A 33 -2.26 -14.49 -0.50
CA VAL A 33 -1.28 -13.41 -0.42
C VAL A 33 -2.02 -12.15 -0.80
N VAL A 34 -2.34 -11.34 0.21
CA VAL A 34 -3.05 -10.07 0.00
C VAL A 34 -2.05 -9.08 -0.57
N ASN A 35 -2.06 -8.93 -1.90
CA ASN A 35 -1.25 -7.93 -2.60
C ASN A 35 -1.87 -6.53 -2.47
N ASN A 36 -2.15 -6.14 -1.23
CA ASN A 36 -2.78 -4.87 -0.91
C ASN A 36 -2.32 -4.40 0.47
N PRO A 37 -1.70 -3.22 0.61
CA PRO A 37 -1.34 -2.70 1.92
C PRO A 37 -2.59 -2.38 2.74
N ALA A 38 -2.51 -2.53 4.06
CA ALA A 38 -3.65 -2.30 4.95
C ALA A 38 -4.09 -0.82 5.00
N ALA A 39 -3.14 0.11 4.77
CA ALA A 39 -3.38 1.55 4.82
C ALA A 39 -2.41 2.30 3.90
N LEU A 40 -2.75 3.56 3.61
CA LEU A 40 -1.84 4.50 2.95
C LEU A 40 -0.62 4.74 3.86
N THR A 41 0.56 4.40 3.35
CA THR A 41 1.82 4.58 4.07
C THR A 41 2.75 5.50 3.27
N LYS A 42 3.40 6.41 3.97
CA LYS A 42 4.35 7.38 3.42
C LYS A 42 5.69 7.22 4.13
N THR A 43 6.74 6.96 3.38
CA THR A 43 8.10 6.81 3.92
C THR A 43 9.03 7.73 3.16
N ASP A 44 9.57 8.75 3.82
CA ASP A 44 10.53 9.65 3.19
C ASP A 44 11.88 8.96 3.04
N ILE A 45 12.37 8.90 1.80
CA ILE A 45 13.72 8.45 1.45
C ILE A 45 14.69 9.61 1.69
N SER A 46 14.28 10.81 1.29
CA SER A 46 14.99 12.07 1.56
C SER A 46 14.00 13.20 1.73
N ILE A 47 14.28 14.11 2.64
CA ILE A 47 13.45 15.29 2.87
C ILE A 47 14.02 16.44 2.02
N GLY A 48 13.16 17.04 1.19
CA GLY A 48 13.52 18.24 0.44
C GLY A 48 13.59 19.49 1.32
N THR A 49 14.18 20.54 0.78
CA THR A 49 14.35 21.84 1.46
C THR A 49 13.55 22.96 0.80
N GLY A 50 12.91 22.70 -0.35
CA GLY A 50 12.15 23.72 -1.07
C GLY A 50 10.71 23.87 -0.59
N ALA A 51 9.86 24.45 -1.43
CA ALA A 51 8.44 24.70 -1.15
C ALA A 51 7.70 23.40 -0.84
N GLU A 52 6.73 23.47 0.07
CA GLU A 52 5.91 22.34 0.49
C GLU A 52 4.70 22.15 -0.43
N ALA A 53 4.40 20.91 -0.75
CA ALA A 53 3.24 20.48 -1.51
C ALA A 53 1.99 20.48 -0.63
N VAL A 54 1.18 21.52 -0.74
CA VAL A 54 -0.07 21.70 0.02
C VAL A 54 -1.29 21.34 -0.84
N ASN A 55 -2.43 21.09 -0.20
CA ASN A 55 -3.69 20.83 -0.89
C ASN A 55 -4.07 22.01 -1.82
N GLY A 56 -4.53 21.72 -3.03
CA GLY A 56 -4.83 22.71 -4.06
C GLY A 56 -3.62 23.22 -4.86
N ALA A 57 -2.39 22.88 -4.45
CA ALA A 57 -1.22 23.26 -5.20
C ALA A 57 -1.03 22.39 -6.45
N ARG A 58 -0.67 23.04 -7.56
CA ARG A 58 -0.16 22.37 -8.76
C ARG A 58 1.30 22.01 -8.54
N VAL A 59 1.65 20.76 -8.81
CA VAL A 59 3.00 20.23 -8.55
C VAL A 59 3.52 19.47 -9.75
N GLN A 60 4.84 19.39 -9.85
CA GLN A 60 5.56 18.55 -10.79
C GLN A 60 6.36 17.51 -10.03
N VAL A 61 6.20 16.25 -10.43
CA VAL A 61 6.88 15.11 -9.82
C VAL A 61 7.51 14.20 -10.88
N ASN A 62 8.65 13.60 -10.53
CA ASN A 62 9.08 12.37 -11.17
C ASN A 62 8.55 11.21 -10.34
N TYR A 63 8.06 10.16 -11.00
CA TYR A 63 7.58 8.98 -10.28
C TYR A 63 7.87 7.69 -11.04
N THR A 64 7.88 6.61 -10.30
CA THR A 64 7.80 5.24 -10.81
C THR A 64 6.77 4.48 -9.98
N GLY A 65 5.89 3.72 -10.65
CA GLY A 65 4.83 2.95 -10.04
C GLY A 65 4.99 1.45 -10.27
N TRP A 66 4.78 0.68 -9.20
CA TRP A 66 4.77 -0.79 -9.20
C TRP A 66 3.48 -1.31 -8.58
N LEU A 67 3.07 -2.49 -9.00
CA LEU A 67 2.06 -3.25 -8.28
C LEU A 67 2.63 -3.63 -6.91
N TYR A 68 1.81 -3.52 -5.87
CA TYR A 68 2.22 -3.95 -4.54
C TYR A 68 2.43 -5.46 -4.50
N SER A 69 3.52 -5.92 -3.93
CA SER A 69 3.83 -7.32 -3.70
C SER A 69 4.25 -7.55 -2.27
N ALA A 70 3.43 -8.25 -1.49
CA ALA A 70 3.75 -8.61 -0.11
C ALA A 70 4.95 -9.56 0.00
N ALA A 71 5.33 -10.25 -1.08
CA ALA A 71 6.47 -11.14 -1.12
C ALA A 71 7.80 -10.43 -1.39
N ALA A 72 7.78 -9.19 -1.90
CA ALA A 72 8.99 -8.42 -2.16
C ALA A 72 9.41 -7.65 -0.90
N ALA A 73 10.72 -7.61 -0.61
CA ALA A 73 11.26 -6.95 0.58
C ALA A 73 10.97 -5.43 0.59
N ASP A 74 10.87 -4.80 -0.57
CA ASP A 74 10.55 -3.39 -0.75
C ASP A 74 9.10 -3.18 -1.24
N PHE A 75 8.27 -4.23 -1.20
CA PHE A 75 6.89 -4.29 -1.67
C PHE A 75 6.70 -4.01 -3.17
N LYS A 76 7.76 -3.86 -3.95
CA LYS A 76 7.70 -3.56 -5.38
C LYS A 76 7.58 -4.83 -6.21
N GLY A 77 6.44 -5.00 -6.82
CA GLY A 77 6.18 -6.05 -7.80
C GLY A 77 6.48 -5.57 -9.24
N THR A 78 5.60 -5.90 -10.16
CA THR A 78 5.73 -5.49 -11.57
C THR A 78 5.58 -3.99 -11.72
N LYS A 79 6.53 -3.34 -12.39
CA LYS A 79 6.42 -1.94 -12.78
C LYS A 79 5.31 -1.79 -13.83
N PHE A 80 4.41 -0.82 -13.63
CA PHE A 80 3.33 -0.57 -14.57
C PHE A 80 3.38 0.83 -15.20
N ASP A 81 4.02 1.81 -14.53
CA ASP A 81 4.06 3.18 -15.02
C ASP A 81 5.29 3.95 -14.50
N ALA A 82 5.67 5.02 -15.20
CA ALA A 82 6.67 5.98 -14.75
C ALA A 82 6.60 7.28 -15.55
N SER A 83 6.98 8.39 -14.95
CA SER A 83 7.25 9.63 -15.68
C SER A 83 8.42 9.44 -16.66
N GLN A 84 8.38 10.17 -17.77
CA GLN A 84 9.47 10.16 -18.75
C GLN A 84 10.64 11.00 -18.25
N PRO A 85 11.90 10.60 -18.54
CA PRO A 85 13.08 11.40 -18.22
C PRO A 85 12.95 12.82 -18.78
N GLY A 86 13.19 13.84 -17.94
CA GLY A 86 13.09 15.23 -18.33
C GLY A 86 11.67 15.78 -18.56
N LYS A 87 10.64 14.96 -18.34
CA LYS A 87 9.22 15.34 -18.46
C LYS A 87 8.49 14.98 -17.17
N PRO A 88 8.60 15.79 -16.12
CA PRO A 88 7.90 15.55 -14.87
C PRO A 88 6.38 15.61 -15.09
N PHE A 89 5.69 14.75 -14.37
CA PHE A 89 4.23 14.67 -14.38
C PHE A 89 3.65 15.82 -13.56
N THR A 90 2.68 16.54 -14.13
CA THR A 90 2.02 17.67 -13.49
C THR A 90 0.61 17.31 -13.07
N PHE A 91 0.24 17.63 -11.83
CA PHE A 91 -1.12 17.44 -11.32
C PHE A 91 -1.43 18.45 -10.21
N VAL A 92 -2.70 18.53 -9.79
CA VAL A 92 -3.14 19.36 -8.66
C VAL A 92 -3.50 18.45 -7.50
N ILE A 93 -2.90 18.70 -6.34
CA ILE A 93 -3.15 17.93 -5.11
C ILE A 93 -4.60 18.14 -4.67
N GLY A 94 -5.34 17.03 -4.51
CA GLY A 94 -6.75 17.06 -4.09
C GLY A 94 -7.75 17.43 -5.19
N ALA A 95 -7.32 17.61 -6.45
CA ALA A 95 -8.23 17.78 -7.56
C ALA A 95 -9.05 16.51 -7.80
N VAL A 96 -10.33 16.68 -8.10
CA VAL A 96 -11.28 15.60 -8.39
C VAL A 96 -12.02 15.92 -9.69
N GLY A 97 -12.10 14.93 -10.59
CA GLY A 97 -12.90 15.05 -11.81
C GLY A 97 -12.35 16.00 -12.87
N THR A 98 -11.08 16.35 -12.82
CA THR A 98 -10.38 17.19 -13.79
C THR A 98 -9.30 16.39 -14.52
N ASN A 99 -8.76 16.92 -15.62
CA ASN A 99 -7.63 16.32 -16.34
C ASN A 99 -6.33 16.32 -15.51
N GLU A 100 -6.29 17.06 -14.42
CA GLU A 100 -5.16 17.16 -13.50
C GLU A 100 -5.40 16.37 -12.19
N SER A 101 -6.48 15.58 -12.14
CA SER A 101 -6.75 14.70 -11.00
C SER A 101 -5.94 13.41 -11.08
N VAL A 102 -5.56 12.91 -9.92
CA VAL A 102 -4.87 11.62 -9.74
C VAL A 102 -5.67 10.74 -8.78
N ILE A 103 -5.31 9.45 -8.69
CA ILE A 103 -5.90 8.58 -7.66
C ILE A 103 -5.70 9.20 -6.28
N PRO A 104 -6.70 9.09 -5.38
CA PRO A 104 -6.67 9.76 -4.08
C PRO A 104 -5.41 9.46 -3.27
N GLY A 105 -4.97 8.21 -3.26
CA GLY A 105 -3.77 7.79 -2.52
C GLY A 105 -2.49 8.45 -3.01
N PHE A 106 -2.37 8.74 -4.31
CA PHE A 106 -1.20 9.43 -4.85
C PHE A 106 -1.15 10.90 -4.43
N GLY A 107 -2.26 11.62 -4.58
CA GLY A 107 -2.37 13.01 -4.15
C GLY A 107 -2.11 13.17 -2.64
N GLN A 108 -2.75 12.34 -1.81
CA GLN A 108 -2.52 12.32 -0.35
C GLN A 108 -1.09 11.93 0.00
N GLY A 109 -0.48 11.04 -0.78
CA GLY A 109 0.90 10.59 -0.59
C GLY A 109 1.92 11.69 -0.81
N VAL A 110 1.73 12.50 -1.85
CA VAL A 110 2.62 13.62 -2.21
C VAL A 110 2.43 14.83 -1.29
N GLN A 111 1.24 15.00 -0.75
CA GLN A 111 0.96 16.10 0.19
C GLN A 111 1.93 16.10 1.37
N GLY A 112 2.47 17.29 1.68
CA GLY A 112 3.47 17.49 2.73
C GLY A 112 4.91 17.20 2.30
N MET A 113 5.18 16.79 1.05
CA MET A 113 6.54 16.72 0.52
C MET A 113 7.09 18.12 0.28
N LYS A 114 8.41 18.25 0.38
CA LYS A 114 9.12 19.47 -0.02
C LYS A 114 9.92 19.25 -1.30
N VAL A 115 10.03 20.28 -2.12
CA VAL A 115 10.80 20.22 -3.38
C VAL A 115 12.22 19.71 -3.11
N GLY A 116 12.65 18.76 -3.94
CA GLY A 116 13.89 18.01 -3.81
C GLY A 116 13.80 16.76 -2.92
N GLY A 117 12.64 16.53 -2.29
CA GLY A 117 12.40 15.34 -1.49
C GLY A 117 12.00 14.12 -2.35
N LYS A 118 12.30 12.95 -1.81
CA LYS A 118 11.88 11.63 -2.37
C LYS A 118 11.12 10.86 -1.33
N ARG A 119 10.07 10.17 -1.76
CA ARG A 119 9.17 9.42 -0.88
C ARG A 119 8.69 8.15 -1.55
N THR A 120 8.61 7.06 -0.77
CA THR A 120 7.87 5.85 -1.12
C THR A 120 6.47 5.96 -0.55
N ILE A 121 5.47 5.64 -1.38
CA ILE A 121 4.05 5.68 -1.02
C ILE A 121 3.46 4.31 -1.28
N LEU A 122 2.92 3.65 -0.25
CA LEU A 122 2.13 2.44 -0.39
C LEU A 122 0.65 2.82 -0.39
N ILE A 123 -0.06 2.48 -1.45
CA ILE A 123 -1.45 2.89 -1.67
C ILE A 123 -2.33 1.65 -1.67
N PRO A 124 -3.30 1.53 -0.73
CA PRO A 124 -4.30 0.47 -0.80
C PRO A 124 -5.20 0.65 -2.03
N SER A 125 -5.71 -0.45 -2.56
CA SER A 125 -6.56 -0.45 -3.75
C SER A 125 -7.78 0.48 -3.62
N SER A 126 -8.33 0.64 -2.43
CA SER A 126 -9.45 1.54 -2.14
C SER A 126 -9.13 3.04 -2.36
N LEU A 127 -7.86 3.42 -2.30
CA LEU A 127 -7.37 4.77 -2.63
C LEU A 127 -6.65 4.80 -3.99
N GLY A 128 -6.69 3.69 -4.72
CA GLY A 128 -6.13 3.51 -6.06
C GLY A 128 -7.22 3.24 -7.09
N TYR A 129 -7.15 2.08 -7.74
CA TYR A 129 -8.06 1.68 -8.82
C TYR A 129 -9.16 0.70 -8.38
N GLY A 130 -9.26 0.39 -7.07
CA GLY A 130 -10.34 -0.40 -6.48
C GLY A 130 -10.45 -1.83 -7.01
N ALA A 131 -11.68 -2.35 -6.97
CA ALA A 131 -11.99 -3.71 -7.43
C ALA A 131 -11.90 -3.87 -8.96
N GLY A 132 -12.07 -2.80 -9.72
CA GLY A 132 -12.01 -2.83 -11.19
C GLY A 132 -10.59 -2.87 -11.74
N GLY A 133 -9.63 -2.28 -11.03
CA GLY A 133 -8.27 -2.14 -11.53
C GLY A 133 -8.18 -1.31 -12.82
N VAL A 134 -7.16 -1.61 -13.63
CA VAL A 134 -6.98 -1.09 -15.01
C VAL A 134 -6.75 -2.29 -15.92
N PRO A 135 -7.67 -2.58 -16.86
CA PRO A 135 -7.56 -3.75 -17.74
C PRO A 135 -6.19 -3.82 -18.45
N GLY A 136 -5.53 -4.97 -18.34
CA GLY A 136 -4.23 -5.20 -18.96
C GLY A 136 -3.02 -4.62 -18.22
N ALA A 137 -3.20 -3.81 -17.16
CA ALA A 137 -2.12 -3.16 -16.44
C ALA A 137 -2.16 -3.42 -14.92
N ILE A 138 -3.32 -3.21 -14.28
CA ILE A 138 -3.47 -3.30 -12.83
C ILE A 138 -4.64 -4.21 -12.49
N PRO A 139 -4.39 -5.38 -11.87
CA PRO A 139 -5.47 -6.26 -11.43
C PRO A 139 -6.38 -5.58 -10.39
N GLY A 140 -7.63 -5.99 -10.33
CA GLY A 140 -8.56 -5.50 -9.30
C GLY A 140 -8.07 -5.84 -7.89
N ASN A 141 -8.41 -5.00 -6.92
CA ASN A 141 -8.05 -5.14 -5.51
C ASN A 141 -6.52 -5.20 -5.26
N THR A 142 -5.72 -4.70 -6.18
CA THR A 142 -4.26 -4.65 -6.05
C THR A 142 -3.82 -3.29 -5.53
N GLY A 143 -3.00 -3.30 -4.48
CA GLY A 143 -2.33 -2.12 -3.98
C GLY A 143 -1.20 -1.66 -4.90
N LEU A 144 -0.74 -0.46 -4.69
CA LEU A 144 0.29 0.17 -5.51
C LEU A 144 1.45 0.65 -4.64
N VAL A 145 2.63 0.68 -5.25
CA VAL A 145 3.83 1.31 -4.68
C VAL A 145 4.30 2.38 -5.62
N PHE A 146 4.52 3.57 -5.11
CA PHE A 146 5.14 4.64 -5.89
C PHE A 146 6.40 5.15 -5.20
N GLU A 147 7.46 5.36 -5.95
CA GLU A 147 8.54 6.26 -5.58
C GLU A 147 8.34 7.58 -6.29
N VAL A 148 8.31 8.65 -5.52
CA VAL A 148 8.02 10.00 -6.02
C VAL A 148 9.13 10.94 -5.60
N GLU A 149 9.58 11.78 -6.53
CA GLU A 149 10.46 12.92 -6.28
C GLU A 149 9.69 14.20 -6.62
N LEU A 150 9.57 15.11 -5.66
CA LEU A 150 8.92 16.40 -5.89
C LEU A 150 9.91 17.37 -6.53
N VAL A 151 9.64 17.72 -7.79
CA VAL A 151 10.52 18.58 -8.60
C VAL A 151 10.18 20.06 -8.40
N LYS A 152 8.87 20.39 -8.42
CA LYS A 152 8.41 21.78 -8.35
C LYS A 152 7.04 21.89 -7.71
N VAL A 153 6.81 23.01 -7.02
CA VAL A 153 5.48 23.46 -6.57
C VAL A 153 5.19 24.78 -7.28
N CYS A 154 4.12 24.81 -8.06
CA CYS A 154 3.73 25.94 -8.91
C CYS A 154 2.60 26.78 -8.28
N GLY A 155 2.11 26.39 -7.12
CA GLY A 155 0.98 27.02 -6.47
C GLY A 155 -0.30 26.85 -7.28
N SER A 156 -1.07 27.94 -7.46
CA SER A 156 -2.28 27.97 -8.30
C SER A 156 -1.99 28.33 -9.76
N ALA A 157 -0.75 28.73 -10.07
CA ALA A 157 -0.34 29.10 -11.42
C ALA A 157 0.03 27.88 -12.27
N ALA A 158 0.11 28.08 -13.58
CA ALA A 158 0.67 27.08 -14.48
C ALA A 158 2.16 26.83 -14.14
N CYS A 159 2.61 25.59 -14.22
CA CYS A 159 4.02 25.28 -14.16
C CYS A 159 4.71 25.71 -15.47
#